data_da930fab1b11252ec4931143a3c9db29
#
_entry.id   da930fab1b11252ec4931143a3c9db29
#
_cell.length_a   1.000
_cell.length_b   1.000
_cell.length_c   1.000
_cell.angle_alpha   90.00
_cell.angle_beta   90.00
_cell.angle_gamma   90.00
#
_symmetry.space_group_name_H-M   'P 1'
#
loop_
_entity.id
_entity.type
_entity.pdbx_description
1 polymer ?
#
loop_
_entity_poly.entity_id
_entity_poly.type
_entity_poly.pdbx_seq_one_letter_code
_entity_poly.pdbx_strand_id
1 'polypeptide(L)'
;MGIAMDNRLVGRWESVQLSFCAYNFLPDGEGFYSFGEGKKEFAYTDNIESVTIHFNGDFMASTFRYTIEDDVLLIEDNFKTTVKYKKQGEVLL
;
A
#
# COMPACT_ATOMS: atom_id res chain seq x y z
N MET A 1 26.32 -2.53 7.05
CA MET A 1 25.93 -1.58 6.06
C MET A 1 24.43 -1.57 5.89
N GLY A 2 23.89 -0.41 6.03
CA GLY A 2 22.47 -0.27 5.79
C GLY A 2 22.20 -0.38 4.31
N ILE A 3 21.47 -1.39 3.95
CA ILE A 3 20.94 -1.42 2.62
C ILE A 3 19.83 -0.39 2.61
N ALA A 4 20.00 0.63 1.79
CA ALA A 4 18.93 1.54 1.58
C ALA A 4 17.78 0.72 0.99
N MET A 5 16.83 0.41 1.82
CA MET A 5 15.60 -0.17 1.32
C MET A 5 15.01 0.84 0.35
N ASP A 6 14.73 0.38 -0.85
CA ASP A 6 14.05 1.22 -1.80
C ASP A 6 12.59 1.34 -1.33
N ASN A 7 12.31 2.37 -0.55
CA ASN A 7 11.00 2.57 0.05
C ASN A 7 10.02 3.21 -0.94
N ARG A 8 9.92 2.62 -2.12
CA ARG A 8 9.06 3.16 -3.16
C ARG A 8 7.59 3.16 -2.77
N LEU A 9 7.19 2.21 -1.91
CA LEU A 9 5.81 2.14 -1.43
C LEU A 9 5.49 3.19 -0.38
N VAL A 10 6.50 3.72 0.31
CA VAL A 10 6.26 4.67 1.39
C VAL A 10 5.55 5.90 0.87
N GLY A 11 4.43 6.26 1.51
CA GLY A 11 3.63 7.40 1.13
C GLY A 11 2.15 7.10 1.12
N ARG A 12 1.38 8.07 0.67
CA ARG A 12 -0.06 7.94 0.55
C ARG A 12 -0.43 7.73 -0.91
N TRP A 13 -1.16 6.65 -1.16
CA TRP A 13 -1.60 6.25 -2.50
C TRP A 13 -3.12 6.22 -2.52
N GLU A 14 -3.71 7.18 -3.23
CA GLU A 14 -5.16 7.32 -3.30
C GLU A 14 -5.71 6.55 -4.50
N SER A 15 -6.80 5.82 -4.29
CA SER A 15 -7.44 5.07 -5.36
C SER A 15 -7.94 6.01 -6.45
N VAL A 16 -7.65 5.69 -7.70
CA VAL A 16 -8.13 6.46 -8.85
C VAL A 16 -9.64 6.31 -9.00
N GLN A 17 -10.16 5.14 -8.66
CA GLN A 17 -11.59 4.84 -8.82
C GLN A 17 -12.42 5.30 -7.62
N LEU A 18 -11.84 5.21 -6.43
CA LEU A 18 -12.53 5.52 -5.17
C LEU A 18 -11.70 6.54 -4.42
N SER A 19 -11.93 7.81 -4.69
CA SER A 19 -11.11 8.89 -4.16
C SER A 19 -11.09 8.98 -2.63
N PHE A 20 -12.05 8.32 -1.96
CA PHE A 20 -12.08 8.27 -0.51
C PHE A 20 -11.29 7.10 0.08
N CYS A 21 -10.65 6.29 -0.78
CA CYS A 21 -9.87 5.13 -0.35
C CYS A 21 -8.39 5.37 -0.65
N ALA A 22 -7.53 5.06 0.32
CA ALA A 22 -6.10 5.25 0.12
C ALA A 22 -5.30 4.26 0.97
N TYR A 23 -4.20 3.76 0.38
CA TYR A 23 -3.18 3.06 1.13
C TYR A 23 -2.16 4.06 1.66
N ASN A 24 -1.80 3.92 2.91
CA ASN A 24 -0.77 4.75 3.54
C ASN A 24 0.31 3.83 4.07
N PHE A 25 1.47 3.82 3.41
CA PHE A 25 2.59 2.96 3.80
C PHE A 25 3.62 3.81 4.55
N LEU A 26 3.91 3.42 5.79
CA LEU A 26 4.88 4.10 6.62
C LEU A 26 6.25 3.41 6.49
N PRO A 27 7.34 4.13 6.77
CA PRO A 27 8.67 3.56 6.57
C PRO A 27 9.06 2.47 7.57
N ASP A 28 8.30 2.29 8.63
CA ASP A 28 8.60 1.31 9.68
C ASP A 28 7.99 -0.07 9.43
N GLY A 29 7.41 -0.31 8.27
CA GLY A 29 6.77 -1.59 7.97
C GLY A 29 5.32 -1.66 8.39
N GLU A 30 4.75 -0.56 8.80
CA GLU A 30 3.33 -0.48 9.17
C GLU A 30 2.63 0.50 8.27
N GLY A 31 1.30 0.52 8.34
CA GLY A 31 0.53 1.43 7.55
C GLY A 31 -0.95 1.35 7.89
N PHE A 32 -1.75 2.02 7.11
CA PHE A 32 -3.19 1.96 7.27
C PHE A 32 -3.88 2.22 5.95
N TYR A 33 -5.02 1.56 5.77
CA TYR A 33 -5.90 1.79 4.64
C TYR A 33 -7.01 2.69 5.10
N SER A 34 -7.12 3.86 4.50
CA SER A 34 -8.18 4.80 4.85
C SER A 34 -9.34 4.68 3.86
N PHE A 35 -10.55 4.78 4.38
CA PHE A 35 -11.77 4.73 3.59
C PHE A 35 -12.79 5.65 4.24
N GLY A 36 -13.05 6.78 3.59
CA GLY A 36 -13.90 7.80 4.17
C GLY A 36 -13.32 8.28 5.50
N GLU A 37 -14.11 8.20 6.56
CA GLU A 37 -13.68 8.60 7.91
C GLU A 37 -13.04 7.45 8.68
N GLY A 38 -13.07 6.24 8.13
CA GLY A 38 -12.51 5.08 8.79
C GLY A 38 -11.11 4.77 8.34
N LYS A 39 -10.44 3.92 9.12
CA LYS A 39 -9.14 3.39 8.71
C LYS A 39 -8.95 2.00 9.30
N LYS A 40 -8.14 1.21 8.62
CA LYS A 40 -7.78 -0.13 9.09
C LYS A 40 -6.27 -0.26 9.03
N GLU A 41 -5.64 -0.53 10.16
CA GLU A 41 -4.19 -0.61 10.24
C GLU A 41 -3.67 -1.96 9.79
N PHE A 42 -2.44 -1.97 9.27
CA PHE A 42 -1.80 -3.20 8.82
C PHE A 42 -0.29 -3.13 9.03
N ALA A 43 0.34 -4.30 8.94
CA ALA A 43 1.78 -4.42 8.77
C ALA A 43 2.04 -4.89 7.35
N TYR A 44 3.16 -4.50 6.77
CA TYR A 44 3.46 -4.91 5.40
C TYR A 44 4.93 -5.24 5.24
N THR A 45 5.20 -6.07 4.21
CA THR A 45 6.56 -6.36 3.76
C THR A 45 6.61 -6.12 2.26
N ASP A 46 7.54 -5.27 1.86
CA ASP A 46 7.77 -4.98 0.45
C ASP A 46 8.76 -6.01 -0.10
N ASN A 47 8.30 -6.82 -1.05
CA ASN A 47 9.11 -7.85 -1.69
C ASN A 47 9.61 -7.42 -3.07
N ILE A 48 9.54 -6.13 -3.38
CA ILE A 48 9.95 -5.51 -4.65
C ILE A 48 8.91 -5.70 -5.75
N GLU A 49 8.54 -6.93 -6.05
CA GLU A 49 7.54 -7.24 -7.09
C GLU A 49 6.17 -7.53 -6.51
N SER A 50 6.11 -7.69 -5.20
CA SER A 50 4.87 -7.94 -4.50
C SER A 50 4.93 -7.30 -3.14
N VAL A 51 3.78 -7.13 -2.52
CA VAL A 51 3.69 -6.63 -1.15
C VAL A 51 2.79 -7.57 -0.36
N THR A 52 3.26 -7.95 0.82
CA THR A 52 2.48 -8.76 1.73
C THR A 52 1.87 -7.84 2.78
N ILE A 53 0.56 -7.86 2.90
CA ILE A 53 -0.18 -6.99 3.81
C ILE A 53 -0.95 -7.85 4.79
N HIS A 54 -0.76 -7.54 6.07
CA HIS A 54 -1.47 -8.23 7.15
C HIS A 54 -2.22 -7.19 7.97
N PHE A 55 -3.53 -7.12 7.77
CA PHE A 55 -4.36 -6.20 8.53
C PHE A 55 -4.47 -6.66 9.97
N ASN A 56 -4.47 -5.70 10.88
CA ASN A 56 -4.59 -5.98 12.31
C ASN A 56 -5.92 -6.71 12.58
N GLY A 57 -5.82 -7.81 13.29
CA GLY A 57 -6.98 -8.63 13.61
C GLY A 57 -7.32 -9.69 12.58
N ASP A 58 -6.73 -9.63 11.39
CA ASP A 58 -6.95 -10.65 10.39
C ASP A 58 -6.15 -11.90 10.71
N PHE A 59 -6.71 -13.05 10.37
CA PHE A 59 -6.08 -14.33 10.61
C PHE A 59 -4.89 -14.58 9.69
N MET A 60 -4.98 -14.12 8.45
CA MET A 60 -3.96 -14.37 7.44
C MET A 60 -3.52 -13.09 6.74
N ALA A 61 -2.27 -13.08 6.30
CA ALA A 61 -1.77 -12.04 5.44
C ALA A 61 -2.10 -12.34 3.98
N SER A 62 -2.13 -11.32 3.16
CA SER A 62 -2.33 -11.46 1.72
C SER A 62 -1.16 -10.86 0.97
N THR A 63 -0.78 -11.50 -0.13
CA THR A 63 0.31 -11.00 -0.97
C THR A 63 -0.26 -10.59 -2.32
N PHE A 64 0.06 -9.37 -2.73
CA PHE A 64 -0.41 -8.80 -3.99
C PHE A 64 0.77 -8.43 -4.86
N ARG A 65 0.70 -8.70 -6.15
CA ARG A 65 1.69 -8.21 -7.09
C ARG A 65 1.48 -6.72 -7.29
N TYR A 66 2.56 -5.99 -7.43
CA TYR A 66 2.44 -4.56 -7.67
C TYR A 66 3.54 -4.05 -8.59
N THR A 67 3.26 -2.94 -9.26
CA THR A 67 4.25 -2.17 -9.98
C THR A 67 4.03 -0.70 -9.72
N ILE A 68 5.10 0.07 -9.80
CA ILE A 68 5.03 1.53 -9.68
C ILE A 68 5.66 2.10 -10.93
N GLU A 69 4.89 2.94 -11.64
CA GLU A 69 5.37 3.68 -12.78
C GLU A 69 5.04 5.14 -12.56
N ASP A 70 6.08 5.97 -12.50
CA ASP A 70 5.95 7.36 -12.12
C ASP A 70 5.28 7.43 -10.74
N ASP A 71 4.19 8.14 -10.60
CA ASP A 71 3.48 8.25 -9.32
C ASP A 71 2.21 7.40 -9.32
N VAL A 72 2.21 6.31 -10.07
CA VAL A 72 1.06 5.40 -10.16
C VAL A 72 1.44 4.04 -9.63
N LEU A 73 0.68 3.55 -8.66
CA LEU A 73 0.82 2.23 -8.09
C LEU A 73 -0.27 1.34 -8.67
N LEU A 74 0.13 0.22 -9.25
CA LEU A 74 -0.80 -0.78 -9.77
C LEU A 74 -0.72 -2.00 -8.87
N ILE A 75 -1.83 -2.37 -8.24
CA ILE A 75 -1.91 -3.55 -7.40
C ILE A 75 -2.84 -4.57 -8.07
N GLU A 76 -2.35 -5.79 -8.26
CA GLU A 76 -3.15 -6.88 -8.79
C GLU A 76 -3.69 -7.70 -7.63
N ASP A 77 -5.01 -7.81 -7.56
CA ASP A 77 -5.67 -8.58 -6.50
C ASP A 77 -5.70 -10.07 -6.82
N ASN A 78 -6.33 -10.85 -5.94
CA ASN A 78 -6.40 -12.30 -6.09
C ASN A 78 -7.26 -12.75 -7.26
N PHE A 79 -8.03 -11.85 -7.85
CA PHE A 79 -8.87 -12.13 -9.01
C PHE A 79 -8.23 -11.61 -10.29
N LYS A 80 -6.94 -11.25 -10.22
CA LYS A 80 -6.18 -10.69 -11.35
C LYS A 80 -6.75 -9.37 -11.85
N THR A 81 -7.47 -8.68 -11.00
CA THR A 81 -7.95 -7.33 -11.29
C THR A 81 -6.92 -6.33 -10.81
N THR A 82 -6.56 -5.41 -11.69
CA THR A 82 -5.56 -4.39 -11.36
C THR A 82 -6.28 -3.13 -10.89
N VAL A 83 -5.89 -2.64 -9.73
CA VAL A 83 -6.42 -1.39 -9.18
C VAL A 83 -5.32 -0.35 -9.19
N LYS A 84 -5.64 0.85 -9.67
CA LYS A 84 -4.69 1.95 -9.77
C LYS A 84 -4.80 2.89 -8.58
N TYR A 85 -3.65 3.29 -8.08
CA TYR A 85 -3.54 4.28 -7.00
C TYR A 85 -2.56 5.35 -7.43
N LYS A 86 -2.87 6.60 -7.12
CA LYS A 86 -2.00 7.72 -7.46
C LYS A 86 -1.36 8.26 -6.19
N LYS A 87 -0.06 8.55 -6.28
CA LYS A 87 0.66 9.05 -5.11
C LYS A 87 0.20 10.45 -4.74
N GLN A 88 -0.10 10.64 -3.47
CA GLN A 88 -0.56 11.92 -2.92
C GLN A 88 0.49 12.54 -2.00
N GLY A 89 1.75 12.12 -2.11
CA GLY A 89 2.83 12.65 -1.30
C GLY A 89 3.04 11.85 -0.02
N GLU A 90 3.38 12.53 1.06
CA GLU A 90 3.66 11.87 2.32
C GLU A 90 2.39 11.59 3.10
N VAL A 91 2.49 10.60 4.00
CA VAL A 91 1.37 10.29 4.88
C VAL A 91 1.21 11.42 5.89
N LEU A 92 -0.02 11.91 5.99
CA LEU A 92 -0.37 12.92 7.00
C LEU A 92 -0.85 12.17 8.25
N LEU A 93 -0.05 12.29 9.29
CA LEU A 93 -0.38 11.66 10.56
C LEU A 93 -1.09 12.64 11.50
#